data_e55f65293bb711b42a65390e3e3624da
#
_entry.id   e55f65293bb711b42a65390e3e3624da
#
_cell.length_a   1.000
_cell.length_b   1.000
_cell.length_c   1.000
_cell.angle_alpha   90.00
_cell.angle_beta   90.00
_cell.angle_gamma   90.00
#
_symmetry.space_group_name_H-M   'P 1'
#
loop_
_entity.id
_entity.type
_entity.pdbx_description
1 polymer ?
#
loop_
_entity_poly.entity_id
_entity_poly.type
_entity_poly.pdbx_seq_one_letter_code
_entity_poly.pdbx_strand_id
1 'polypeptide(L)'
;MPAPRPQRLVRSAGALVWRFTDPARVALPGEPIDPADIEVLMVHRPRYHDWSWPKGKTENGESLVAAAVREVEEETGQIITLGAPLTTQRYRLGGGQTKEVHYWVGTPVPEGHSSERLRAPVARAPRTEIDQTAWTSPERAADMLTRRGDRRLLADIVARAREGRLVTTTLLVLRPGQGLSPRVDEAGDTHASASPSASSGGSAATAEAAAPAKPRPAPTPA
;
A
#
# COMPACT_ATOMS: atom_id res chain seq x y z
N MET A 1 36.01 -24.29 -15.15
CA MET A 1 35.25 -23.61 -14.08
C MET A 1 33.76 -23.71 -14.42
N PRO A 2 32.89 -24.29 -13.59
CA PRO A 2 31.47 -24.28 -13.86
C PRO A 2 30.93 -22.83 -13.75
N ALA A 3 30.10 -22.45 -14.72
CA ALA A 3 29.48 -21.12 -14.74
C ALA A 3 28.74 -20.81 -13.42
N PRO A 4 28.84 -19.58 -12.89
CA PRO A 4 28.13 -19.23 -11.67
C PRO A 4 26.62 -19.43 -11.87
N ARG A 5 26.01 -20.20 -10.97
CA ARG A 5 24.55 -20.40 -11.00
C ARG A 5 23.85 -19.05 -10.85
N PRO A 6 22.83 -18.73 -11.66
CA PRO A 6 22.10 -17.50 -11.53
C PRO A 6 21.52 -17.39 -10.12
N GLN A 7 21.78 -16.29 -9.43
CA GLN A 7 21.22 -16.02 -8.11
C GLN A 7 19.70 -15.93 -8.23
N ARG A 8 18.97 -16.86 -7.62
CA ARG A 8 17.51 -16.82 -7.59
C ARG A 8 17.06 -15.73 -6.63
N LEU A 9 16.45 -14.68 -7.16
CA LEU A 9 15.91 -13.57 -6.39
C LEU A 9 14.49 -13.89 -5.93
N VAL A 10 14.25 -13.80 -4.63
CA VAL A 10 12.92 -13.90 -4.02
C VAL A 10 12.49 -12.48 -3.63
N ARG A 11 11.46 -11.97 -4.30
CA ARG A 11 10.90 -10.66 -4.01
C ARG A 11 9.76 -10.77 -3.01
N SER A 12 9.72 -9.78 -2.11
CA SER A 12 8.66 -9.61 -1.12
C SER A 12 8.35 -8.14 -0.96
N ALA A 13 7.16 -7.84 -0.53
CA ALA A 13 6.70 -6.49 -0.31
C ALA A 13 5.88 -6.40 0.98
N GLY A 14 5.84 -5.22 1.59
CA GLY A 14 5.07 -4.98 2.80
C GLY A 14 5.01 -3.50 3.14
N ALA A 15 4.41 -3.18 4.26
CA ALA A 15 4.34 -1.81 4.73
C ALA A 15 4.59 -1.70 6.24
N LEU A 16 5.15 -0.58 6.65
CA LEU A 16 5.15 -0.13 8.02
C LEU A 16 3.95 0.81 8.18
N VAL A 17 2.88 0.25 8.73
CA VAL A 17 1.58 0.93 8.85
C VAL A 17 1.54 1.69 10.15
N TRP A 18 1.13 2.95 10.10
CA TRP A 18 1.01 3.81 11.26
C TRP A 18 -0.35 4.53 11.30
N ARG A 19 -0.75 4.97 12.48
CA ARG A 19 -1.93 5.81 12.71
C ARG A 19 -1.67 6.74 13.89
N PHE A 20 -2.50 7.77 14.05
CA PHE A 20 -2.51 8.54 15.29
C PHE A 20 -3.14 7.73 16.43
N THR A 21 -2.67 7.94 17.65
CA THR A 21 -3.31 7.44 18.87
C THR A 21 -4.70 8.07 19.07
N ASP A 22 -4.84 9.35 18.71
CA ASP A 22 -6.13 10.04 18.63
C ASP A 22 -6.68 9.92 17.20
N PRO A 23 -7.78 9.17 16.96
CA PRO A 23 -8.34 8.98 15.62
C PRO A 23 -8.92 10.27 15.01
N ALA A 24 -9.17 11.31 15.83
CA ALA A 24 -9.64 12.61 15.33
C ALA A 24 -8.50 13.50 14.81
N ARG A 25 -7.25 13.15 15.13
CA ARG A 25 -6.09 13.94 14.68
C ARG A 25 -5.81 13.76 13.19
N VAL A 26 -5.63 14.87 12.52
CA VAL A 26 -5.20 14.96 11.12
C VAL A 26 -3.92 15.80 11.07
N ALA A 27 -2.94 15.38 10.29
CA ALA A 27 -1.73 16.16 10.04
C ALA A 27 -1.61 16.48 8.55
N LEU A 28 -1.05 17.66 8.26
CA LEU A 28 -0.77 18.10 6.91
C LEU A 28 0.64 17.66 6.47
N PRO A 29 0.89 17.52 5.15
CA PRO A 29 2.24 17.33 4.64
C PRO A 29 3.17 18.46 5.09
N GLY A 30 4.34 18.10 5.63
CA GLY A 30 5.30 19.05 6.19
C GLY A 30 5.15 19.30 7.69
N GLU A 31 4.08 18.83 8.32
CA GLU A 31 3.86 19.00 9.75
C GLU A 31 4.67 17.96 10.54
N PRO A 32 5.56 18.38 11.48
CA PRO A 32 6.23 17.47 12.39
C PRO A 32 5.24 16.77 13.32
N ILE A 33 5.45 15.48 13.52
CA ILE A 33 4.61 14.63 14.37
C ILE A 33 5.47 14.09 15.50
N ASP A 34 5.02 14.22 16.75
CA ASP A 34 5.67 13.57 17.87
C ASP A 34 5.46 12.05 17.74
N PRO A 35 6.53 11.24 17.77
CA PRO A 35 6.40 9.77 17.77
C PRO A 35 5.56 9.21 18.91
N ALA A 36 5.38 9.93 20.00
CA ALA A 36 4.49 9.53 21.10
C ALA A 36 3.00 9.60 20.72
N ASP A 37 2.65 10.36 19.69
CA ASP A 37 1.27 10.53 19.21
C ASP A 37 0.86 9.49 18.16
N ILE A 38 1.74 8.55 17.83
CA ILE A 38 1.46 7.54 16.80
C ILE A 38 1.60 6.11 17.34
N GLU A 39 0.90 5.22 16.67
CA GLU A 39 1.06 3.77 16.80
C GLU A 39 1.49 3.17 15.47
N VAL A 40 2.21 2.05 15.55
CA VAL A 40 2.61 1.23 14.40
C VAL A 40 2.02 -0.17 14.51
N LEU A 41 1.64 -0.74 13.36
CA LEU A 41 1.02 -2.06 13.28
C LEU A 41 2.08 -3.13 13.10
N MET A 42 2.09 -4.09 14.01
CA MET A 42 2.99 -5.23 14.01
C MET A 42 2.25 -6.55 13.89
N VAL A 43 2.93 -7.56 13.39
CA VAL A 43 2.46 -8.95 13.31
C VAL A 43 3.38 -9.87 14.10
N HIS A 44 2.79 -10.82 14.86
CA HIS A 44 3.52 -11.89 15.51
C HIS A 44 3.55 -13.13 14.63
N ARG A 45 4.74 -13.72 14.47
CA ARG A 45 4.97 -14.90 13.64
C ARG A 45 5.32 -16.10 14.54
N PRO A 46 4.35 -16.98 14.81
CA PRO A 46 4.54 -18.09 15.77
C PRO A 46 5.70 -19.00 15.37
N ARG A 47 5.91 -19.25 14.08
CA ARG A 47 7.01 -20.09 13.58
C ARG A 47 8.39 -19.55 13.95
N TYR A 48 8.55 -18.24 14.10
CA TYR A 48 9.82 -17.56 14.39
C TYR A 48 9.89 -17.03 15.82
N HIS A 49 8.75 -17.06 16.54
CA HIS A 49 8.61 -16.48 17.88
C HIS A 49 9.07 -15.01 17.91
N ASP A 50 8.74 -14.24 16.86
CA ASP A 50 9.16 -12.85 16.72
C ASP A 50 8.02 -11.94 16.23
N TRP A 51 8.20 -10.64 16.51
CA TRP A 51 7.40 -9.57 15.94
C TRP A 51 8.10 -8.97 14.73
N SER A 52 7.32 -8.58 13.74
CA SER A 52 7.82 -8.05 12.47
C SER A 52 6.81 -7.09 11.85
N TRP A 53 7.22 -6.40 10.79
CA TRP A 53 6.30 -5.65 9.93
C TRP A 53 5.58 -6.60 8.98
N PRO A 54 4.29 -6.35 8.68
CA PRO A 54 3.54 -7.17 7.74
C PRO A 54 4.18 -7.13 6.34
N LYS A 55 4.38 -8.30 5.74
CA LYS A 55 5.02 -8.48 4.43
C LYS A 55 4.96 -9.92 3.97
N GLY A 56 4.87 -10.12 2.67
CA GLY A 56 4.98 -11.46 2.09
C GLY A 56 5.57 -11.47 0.70
N LYS A 57 5.48 -12.60 0.02
CA LYS A 57 6.05 -12.79 -1.31
C LYS A 57 5.14 -12.21 -2.38
N THR A 58 5.73 -11.69 -3.45
CA THR A 58 4.97 -11.35 -4.65
C THR A 58 4.47 -12.61 -5.34
N GLU A 59 3.26 -12.56 -5.88
CA GLU A 59 2.70 -13.55 -6.77
C GLU A 59 3.22 -13.38 -8.21
N ASN A 60 2.93 -14.35 -9.08
CA ASN A 60 3.35 -14.28 -10.47
C ASN A 60 2.65 -13.12 -11.20
N GLY A 61 3.45 -12.21 -11.77
CA GLY A 61 2.93 -11.02 -12.46
C GLY A 61 2.46 -9.89 -11.56
N GLU A 62 2.51 -10.08 -10.24
CA GLU A 62 2.10 -9.06 -9.28
C GLU A 62 3.16 -7.96 -9.12
N SER A 63 2.72 -6.70 -9.09
CA SER A 63 3.60 -5.58 -8.77
C SER A 63 3.94 -5.55 -7.29
N LEU A 64 5.12 -5.00 -6.94
CA LEU A 64 5.53 -4.87 -5.52
C LEU A 64 4.55 -4.02 -4.71
N VAL A 65 3.94 -3.00 -5.33
CA VAL A 65 2.94 -2.12 -4.69
C VAL A 65 1.67 -2.90 -4.39
N ALA A 66 1.17 -3.69 -5.35
CA ALA A 66 -0.01 -4.52 -5.14
C ALA A 66 0.23 -5.57 -4.07
N ALA A 67 1.39 -6.25 -4.11
CA ALA A 67 1.80 -7.22 -3.11
C ALA A 67 1.86 -6.61 -1.70
N ALA A 68 2.40 -5.39 -1.55
CA ALA A 68 2.49 -4.74 -0.24
C ALA A 68 1.10 -4.50 0.36
N VAL A 69 0.13 -4.04 -0.44
CA VAL A 69 -1.24 -3.80 0.02
C VAL A 69 -1.95 -5.11 0.35
N ARG A 70 -1.85 -6.12 -0.52
CA ARG A 70 -2.45 -7.44 -0.32
C ARG A 70 -1.92 -8.13 0.94
N GLU A 71 -0.61 -8.18 1.11
CA GLU A 71 0.04 -8.85 2.24
C GLU A 71 -0.31 -8.20 3.59
N VAL A 72 -0.38 -6.86 3.64
CA VAL A 72 -0.85 -6.18 4.86
C VAL A 72 -2.28 -6.57 5.17
N GLU A 73 -3.17 -6.61 4.17
CA GLU A 73 -4.56 -7.00 4.37
C GLU A 73 -4.68 -8.48 4.79
N GLU A 74 -3.95 -9.41 4.15
CA GLU A 74 -3.90 -10.83 4.52
C GLU A 74 -3.43 -11.04 5.96
N GLU A 75 -2.31 -10.43 6.34
CA GLU A 75 -1.69 -10.63 7.64
C GLU A 75 -2.43 -9.88 8.77
N THR A 76 -3.01 -8.70 8.49
CA THR A 76 -3.56 -7.83 9.54
C THR A 76 -5.06 -7.56 9.45
N GLY A 77 -5.66 -7.72 8.27
CA GLY A 77 -7.04 -7.31 7.96
C GLY A 77 -7.19 -5.81 7.74
N GLN A 78 -6.10 -5.05 7.75
CA GLN A 78 -6.15 -3.62 7.51
C GLN A 78 -6.04 -3.31 6.02
N ILE A 79 -7.02 -2.62 5.47
CA ILE A 79 -6.92 -1.98 4.16
C ILE A 79 -6.09 -0.72 4.33
N ILE A 80 -5.08 -0.54 3.48
CA ILE A 80 -4.14 0.58 3.61
C ILE A 80 -3.98 1.36 2.31
N THR A 81 -3.56 2.61 2.45
CA THR A 81 -2.92 3.39 1.39
C THR A 81 -1.42 3.42 1.62
N LEU A 82 -0.64 3.38 0.53
CA LEU A 82 0.81 3.47 0.58
C LEU A 82 1.27 4.92 0.39
N GLY A 83 2.16 5.34 1.26
CA GLY A 83 2.89 6.61 1.15
C GLY A 83 4.28 6.41 0.55
N ALA A 84 5.27 7.11 1.10
CA ALA A 84 6.65 7.08 0.60
C ALA A 84 7.31 5.70 0.77
N PRO A 85 8.18 5.30 -0.18
CA PRO A 85 8.98 4.08 -0.04
C PRO A 85 9.99 4.22 1.11
N LEU A 86 10.26 3.09 1.76
CA LEU A 86 11.28 2.92 2.77
C LEU A 86 12.48 2.17 2.20
N THR A 87 13.54 2.05 3.01
CA THR A 87 14.75 1.33 2.62
C THR A 87 14.46 -0.15 2.34
N THR A 88 14.83 -0.62 1.16
CA THR A 88 14.74 -2.04 0.79
C THR A 88 15.71 -2.86 1.62
N GLN A 89 15.22 -3.95 2.21
CA GLN A 89 16.05 -4.93 2.89
C GLN A 89 16.49 -6.02 1.94
N ARG A 90 17.78 -6.32 1.91
CA ARG A 90 18.34 -7.42 1.11
C ARG A 90 19.19 -8.33 1.98
N TYR A 91 18.94 -9.63 1.90
CA TYR A 91 19.71 -10.63 2.64
C TYR A 91 19.73 -11.99 1.91
N ARG A 92 20.77 -12.78 2.23
CA ARG A 92 20.93 -14.11 1.67
C ARG A 92 20.05 -15.12 2.39
N LEU A 93 19.41 -15.99 1.61
CA LEU A 93 18.75 -17.20 2.10
C LEU A 93 19.65 -18.42 1.88
N GLY A 94 19.32 -19.52 2.52
CA GLY A 94 19.95 -20.81 2.21
C GLY A 94 19.80 -21.18 0.74
N GLY A 95 20.72 -22.03 0.22
CA GLY A 95 20.65 -22.50 -1.18
C GLY A 95 21.02 -21.47 -2.24
N GLY A 96 21.75 -20.41 -1.91
CA GLY A 96 22.24 -19.41 -2.87
C GLY A 96 21.17 -18.41 -3.35
N GLN A 97 20.05 -18.34 -2.65
CA GLN A 97 18.98 -17.37 -2.94
C GLN A 97 19.24 -16.05 -2.24
N THR A 98 18.83 -14.95 -2.87
CA THR A 98 18.78 -13.63 -2.22
C THR A 98 17.31 -13.21 -2.06
N LYS A 99 16.94 -12.74 -0.87
CA LYS A 99 15.62 -12.14 -0.63
C LYS A 99 15.75 -10.62 -0.63
N GLU A 100 14.87 -9.97 -1.36
CA GLU A 100 14.62 -8.53 -1.29
C GLU A 100 13.25 -8.29 -0.72
N VAL A 101 13.16 -7.40 0.27
CA VAL A 101 11.88 -6.96 0.84
C VAL A 101 11.77 -5.45 0.65
N HIS A 102 10.76 -5.05 -0.11
CA HIS A 102 10.44 -3.66 -0.37
C HIS A 102 9.36 -3.21 0.60
N TYR A 103 9.57 -2.06 1.24
CA TYR A 103 8.64 -1.52 2.21
C TYR A 103 8.20 -0.10 1.85
N TRP A 104 7.01 0.23 2.27
CA TRP A 104 6.43 1.57 2.19
C TRP A 104 5.91 1.99 3.55
N VAL A 105 5.77 3.30 3.74
CA VAL A 105 4.90 3.85 4.78
C VAL A 105 3.47 3.50 4.40
N GLY A 106 2.66 3.04 5.34
CA GLY A 106 1.24 2.75 5.14
C GLY A 106 0.38 3.49 6.15
N THR A 107 -0.84 3.84 5.74
CA THR A 107 -1.88 4.36 6.64
C THR A 107 -3.18 3.59 6.43
N PRO A 108 -3.94 3.27 7.49
CA PRO A 108 -5.23 2.63 7.34
C PRO A 108 -6.18 3.47 6.50
N VAL A 109 -6.98 2.82 5.67
CA VAL A 109 -8.12 3.44 5.00
C VAL A 109 -9.22 3.62 6.04
N PRO A 110 -9.84 4.81 6.16
CA PRO A 110 -10.96 5.02 7.07
C PRO A 110 -12.13 4.08 6.77
N GLU A 111 -12.79 3.59 7.81
CA GLU A 111 -13.98 2.75 7.69
C GLU A 111 -15.05 3.41 6.80
N GLY A 112 -15.67 2.64 5.91
CA GLY A 112 -16.71 3.13 5.00
C GLY A 112 -16.19 3.94 3.80
N HIS A 113 -14.88 4.07 3.64
CA HIS A 113 -14.30 4.73 2.48
C HIS A 113 -14.65 3.97 1.18
N SER A 114 -14.87 4.70 0.09
CA SER A 114 -15.31 4.11 -1.19
C SER A 114 -14.34 3.05 -1.73
N SER A 115 -13.07 3.15 -1.46
CA SER A 115 -12.05 2.16 -1.87
C SER A 115 -12.25 0.78 -1.24
N GLU A 116 -12.89 0.67 -0.08
CA GLU A 116 -13.23 -0.63 0.53
C GLU A 116 -14.24 -1.41 -0.34
N ARG A 117 -15.24 -0.70 -0.89
CA ARG A 117 -16.32 -1.30 -1.69
C ARG A 117 -15.87 -1.74 -3.08
N LEU A 118 -14.78 -1.19 -3.58
CA LEU A 118 -14.26 -1.47 -4.93
C LEU A 118 -13.25 -2.60 -4.96
N ARG A 119 -12.88 -3.14 -3.80
CA ARG A 119 -11.88 -4.21 -3.68
C ARG A 119 -12.55 -5.57 -3.48
N ALA A 120 -11.96 -6.60 -4.11
CA ALA A 120 -12.30 -7.98 -3.75
C ALA A 120 -11.76 -8.27 -2.34
N PRO A 121 -12.52 -8.99 -1.51
CA PRO A 121 -12.05 -9.43 -0.20
C PRO A 121 -10.80 -10.29 -0.33
N VAL A 122 -9.81 -10.05 0.53
CA VAL A 122 -8.57 -10.84 0.60
C VAL A 122 -8.69 -11.83 1.75
N ALA A 123 -8.30 -13.09 1.51
CA ALA A 123 -8.31 -14.12 2.53
C ALA A 123 -7.27 -13.82 3.61
N ARG A 124 -7.64 -14.04 4.88
CA ARG A 124 -6.70 -13.84 6.01
C ARG A 124 -5.59 -14.89 5.99
N ALA A 125 -4.39 -14.46 6.34
CA ALA A 125 -3.26 -15.37 6.57
C ALA A 125 -3.62 -16.41 7.64
N PRO A 126 -3.17 -17.66 7.49
CA PRO A 126 -3.45 -18.70 8.48
C PRO A 126 -2.80 -18.37 9.83
N ARG A 127 -3.43 -18.76 10.93
CA ARG A 127 -2.90 -18.51 12.29
C ARG A 127 -1.55 -19.20 12.55
N THR A 128 -1.14 -20.15 11.74
CA THR A 128 0.19 -20.76 11.76
C THR A 128 1.27 -19.85 11.19
N GLU A 129 0.88 -18.83 10.41
CA GLU A 129 1.76 -17.83 9.85
C GLU A 129 1.75 -16.55 10.69
N ILE A 130 0.55 -16.00 10.94
CA ILE A 130 0.33 -14.82 11.79
C ILE A 130 -0.76 -15.16 12.81
N ASP A 131 -0.43 -15.19 14.08
CA ASP A 131 -1.37 -15.51 15.16
C ASP A 131 -1.86 -14.27 15.92
N GLN A 132 -1.08 -13.18 15.92
CA GLN A 132 -1.43 -11.93 16.59
C GLN A 132 -1.04 -10.71 15.76
N THR A 133 -1.81 -9.64 15.93
CA THR A 133 -1.50 -8.30 15.44
C THR A 133 -1.59 -7.32 16.59
N ALA A 134 -0.75 -6.29 16.60
CA ALA A 134 -0.75 -5.28 17.65
C ALA A 134 -0.48 -3.90 17.09
N TRP A 135 -1.29 -2.94 17.51
CA TRP A 135 -0.96 -1.52 17.44
C TRP A 135 -0.16 -1.17 18.69
N THR A 136 0.98 -0.52 18.53
CA THR A 136 1.86 -0.20 19.65
C THR A 136 2.66 1.07 19.39
N SER A 137 3.09 1.74 20.45
CA SER A 137 3.96 2.91 20.30
C SER A 137 5.29 2.54 19.64
N PRO A 138 5.94 3.48 18.93
CA PRO A 138 7.26 3.24 18.36
C PRO A 138 8.31 2.79 19.39
N GLU A 139 8.24 3.29 20.61
CA GLU A 139 9.14 2.90 21.70
C GLU A 139 8.97 1.41 22.04
N ARG A 140 7.74 0.98 22.31
CA ARG A 140 7.44 -0.42 22.59
C ARG A 140 7.75 -1.33 21.41
N ALA A 141 7.49 -0.87 20.17
CA ALA A 141 7.86 -1.61 18.96
C ALA A 141 9.37 -1.86 18.89
N ALA A 142 10.20 -0.89 19.28
CA ALA A 142 11.66 -1.04 19.31
C ALA A 142 12.12 -2.18 20.23
N ASP A 143 11.44 -2.37 21.36
CA ASP A 143 11.72 -3.46 22.31
C ASP A 143 11.26 -4.83 21.77
N MET A 144 10.11 -4.85 21.08
CA MET A 144 9.53 -6.09 20.53
C MET A 144 10.29 -6.60 19.30
N LEU A 145 10.88 -5.70 18.51
CA LEU A 145 11.61 -6.06 17.29
C LEU A 145 12.95 -6.70 17.61
N THR A 146 13.18 -7.89 17.07
CA THR A 146 14.46 -8.62 17.25
C THR A 146 15.43 -8.38 16.10
N ARG A 147 14.91 -8.09 14.88
CA ARG A 147 15.73 -7.97 13.68
C ARG A 147 16.26 -6.55 13.48
N ARG A 148 17.56 -6.41 13.25
CA ARG A 148 18.21 -5.12 13.01
C ARG A 148 17.60 -4.37 11.81
N GLY A 149 17.18 -5.08 10.76
CA GLY A 149 16.54 -4.49 9.59
C GLY A 149 15.20 -3.82 9.94
N ASP A 150 14.38 -4.49 10.75
CA ASP A 150 13.08 -3.98 11.15
C ASP A 150 13.20 -2.78 12.09
N ARG A 151 14.19 -2.78 12.99
CA ARG A 151 14.52 -1.62 13.84
C ARG A 151 14.98 -0.41 13.02
N ARG A 152 15.72 -0.62 11.91
CA ARG A 152 16.11 0.49 11.01
C ARG A 152 14.92 1.13 10.33
N LEU A 153 13.95 0.34 9.88
CA LEU A 153 12.71 0.86 9.30
C LEU A 153 11.92 1.67 10.32
N LEU A 154 11.84 1.21 11.58
CA LEU A 154 11.22 1.97 12.65
C LEU A 154 11.93 3.31 12.88
N ALA A 155 13.26 3.30 12.95
CA ALA A 155 14.04 4.52 13.11
C ALA A 155 13.83 5.51 11.94
N ASP A 156 13.67 5.01 10.69
CA ASP A 156 13.36 5.86 9.52
C ASP A 156 11.96 6.50 9.66
N ILE A 157 10.95 5.75 10.09
CA ILE A 157 9.59 6.30 10.34
C ILE A 157 9.62 7.36 11.44
N VAL A 158 10.28 7.09 12.57
CA VAL A 158 10.41 8.04 13.67
C VAL A 158 11.12 9.33 13.23
N ALA A 159 12.17 9.22 12.43
CA ALA A 159 12.86 10.38 11.87
C ALA A 159 11.93 11.17 10.94
N ARG A 160 11.21 10.50 10.03
CA ARG A 160 10.24 11.13 9.13
C ARG A 160 9.10 11.83 9.87
N ALA A 161 8.61 11.25 10.97
CA ALA A 161 7.61 11.88 11.82
C ALA A 161 8.12 13.22 12.36
N ARG A 162 9.27 13.23 13.01
CA ARG A 162 9.87 14.44 13.57
C ARG A 162 10.23 15.51 12.54
N GLU A 163 10.56 15.10 11.31
CA GLU A 163 10.94 15.99 10.22
C GLU A 163 9.75 16.45 9.35
N GLY A 164 8.52 16.11 9.71
CA GLY A 164 7.33 16.44 8.92
C GLY A 164 7.24 15.72 7.58
N ARG A 165 7.93 14.59 7.41
CA ARG A 165 7.98 13.80 6.16
C ARG A 165 7.20 12.49 6.22
N LEU A 166 6.41 12.28 7.27
CA LEU A 166 5.61 11.07 7.44
C LEU A 166 4.32 11.14 6.61
N VAL A 167 3.65 12.27 6.64
CA VAL A 167 2.47 12.53 5.79
C VAL A 167 2.94 13.07 4.44
N THR A 168 2.49 12.45 3.36
CA THR A 168 2.87 12.81 1.99
C THR A 168 1.64 12.99 1.11
N THR A 169 1.76 13.86 0.10
CA THR A 169 0.76 13.99 -0.97
C THR A 169 1.16 13.14 -2.15
N THR A 170 0.20 12.39 -2.70
CA THR A 170 0.41 11.65 -3.94
C THR A 170 0.04 12.54 -5.12
N LEU A 171 1.00 12.78 -6.02
CA LEU A 171 0.76 13.43 -7.30
C LEU A 171 0.69 12.37 -8.40
N LEU A 172 -0.45 12.25 -9.05
CA LEU A 172 -0.64 11.37 -10.19
C LEU A 172 -0.53 12.17 -11.48
N VAL A 173 0.55 11.94 -12.25
CA VAL A 173 0.75 12.54 -13.56
C VAL A 173 0.37 11.53 -14.63
N LEU A 174 -0.71 11.79 -15.34
CA LEU A 174 -1.18 10.95 -16.45
C LEU A 174 -0.70 11.53 -17.76
N ARG A 175 0.03 10.75 -18.55
CA ARG A 175 0.34 11.04 -19.94
C ARG A 175 -0.67 10.29 -20.82
N PRO A 176 -1.41 10.96 -21.74
CA PRO A 176 -2.21 10.26 -22.71
C PRO A 176 -1.31 9.28 -23.49
N GLY A 177 -1.68 8.00 -23.51
CA GLY A 177 -1.01 7.03 -24.37
C GLY A 177 -1.08 7.51 -25.81
N GLN A 178 -0.01 7.40 -26.58
CA GLN A 178 -0.13 7.47 -28.04
C GLN A 178 -1.06 6.32 -28.42
N GLY A 179 -2.24 6.65 -28.94
CA GLY A 179 -3.16 5.65 -29.47
C GLY A 179 -2.36 4.76 -30.42
N LEU A 180 -2.49 3.46 -30.25
CA LEU A 180 -2.07 2.53 -31.29
C LEU A 180 -2.74 3.01 -32.57
N SER A 181 -1.95 3.61 -33.47
CA SER A 181 -2.42 3.86 -34.83
C SER A 181 -2.95 2.51 -35.34
N PRO A 182 -4.17 2.42 -35.84
CA PRO A 182 -4.63 1.18 -36.44
C PRO A 182 -3.60 0.82 -37.50
N ARG A 183 -3.03 -0.37 -37.42
CA ARG A 183 -2.26 -0.94 -38.52
C ARG A 183 -3.21 -0.96 -39.70
N VAL A 184 -2.96 -0.11 -40.65
CA VAL A 184 -3.54 -0.25 -41.99
C VAL A 184 -2.76 -1.41 -42.61
N ASP A 185 -3.30 -2.62 -42.52
CA ASP A 185 -2.82 -3.72 -43.29
C ASP A 185 -3.14 -3.37 -44.75
N GLU A 186 -2.09 -3.03 -45.53
CA GLU A 186 -2.16 -2.99 -47.00
C GLU A 186 -2.37 -4.42 -47.51
N ALA A 187 -3.60 -4.87 -47.48
CA ALA A 187 -4.08 -5.96 -48.32
C ALA A 187 -5.28 -5.43 -49.06
N GLY A 188 -5.03 -5.04 -50.30
CA GLY A 188 -6.13 -4.67 -51.19
C GLY A 188 -7.09 -5.81 -51.37
N ASP A 189 -8.37 -5.55 -51.13
CA ASP A 189 -9.42 -6.02 -52.00
C ASP A 189 -10.68 -5.18 -51.82
N THR A 190 -11.15 -4.68 -52.95
CA THR A 190 -12.38 -3.92 -53.14
C THR A 190 -13.60 -4.82 -52.99
N HIS A 191 -14.52 -4.50 -52.07
CA HIS A 191 -15.96 -4.67 -52.34
C HIS A 191 -16.78 -3.67 -51.53
N ALA A 192 -17.52 -2.91 -52.29
CA ALA A 192 -18.51 -1.93 -51.83
C ALA A 192 -19.73 -2.61 -51.19
N SER A 193 -20.28 -2.03 -50.13
CA SER A 193 -21.61 -1.47 -50.17
C SER A 193 -22.19 -1.11 -48.79
N ALA A 194 -22.82 0.07 -48.78
CA ALA A 194 -23.95 0.48 -47.95
C ALA A 194 -23.72 0.96 -46.51
N SER A 195 -23.71 2.28 -46.39
CA SER A 195 -24.28 3.05 -45.24
C SER A 195 -25.84 2.92 -45.23
N PRO A 196 -26.61 3.36 -44.23
CA PRO A 196 -26.39 4.50 -43.34
C PRO A 196 -26.90 4.34 -41.90
N SER A 197 -26.59 5.15 -40.98
CA SER A 197 -27.38 6.27 -40.48
C SER A 197 -26.86 6.78 -39.13
N ALA A 198 -26.91 8.08 -39.03
CA ALA A 198 -26.55 8.91 -37.91
C ALA A 198 -27.49 8.75 -36.72
N SER A 199 -26.97 8.94 -35.50
CA SER A 199 -27.64 9.83 -34.56
C SER A 199 -26.64 10.33 -33.48
N SER A 200 -26.50 11.59 -33.47
CA SER A 200 -26.12 12.59 -32.50
C SER A 200 -26.52 12.31 -31.07
N GLY A 201 -25.67 12.68 -30.14
CA GLY A 201 -26.03 12.85 -28.74
C GLY A 201 -24.82 13.12 -27.85
N GLY A 202 -24.33 14.36 -27.85
CA GLY A 202 -23.38 14.83 -26.88
C GLY A 202 -24.04 15.01 -25.51
N SER A 203 -23.34 14.74 -24.46
CA SER A 203 -23.53 15.41 -23.18
C SER A 203 -22.26 15.36 -22.38
N ALA A 204 -21.65 16.51 -22.26
CA ALA A 204 -20.58 16.77 -21.30
C ALA A 204 -21.20 16.84 -19.90
N ALA A 205 -20.85 15.92 -19.01
CA ALA A 205 -21.20 16.00 -17.62
C ALA A 205 -20.06 16.72 -16.87
N THR A 206 -20.29 17.96 -16.52
CA THR A 206 -19.53 18.75 -15.55
C THR A 206 -19.69 18.13 -14.18
N ALA A 207 -18.59 17.68 -13.58
CA ALA A 207 -18.55 17.25 -12.19
C ALA A 207 -18.54 18.48 -11.27
N GLU A 208 -19.67 18.71 -10.61
CA GLU A 208 -19.85 19.71 -9.58
C GLU A 208 -19.32 19.17 -8.24
N ALA A 209 -18.39 19.90 -7.60
CA ALA A 209 -17.82 19.57 -6.32
C ALA A 209 -18.84 19.84 -5.20
N ALA A 210 -19.28 18.80 -4.52
CA ALA A 210 -20.14 18.90 -3.36
C ALA A 210 -19.36 19.37 -2.12
N ALA A 211 -19.81 20.46 -1.53
CA ALA A 211 -19.32 21.01 -0.26
C ALA A 211 -19.69 20.12 0.94
N PRO A 212 -18.88 20.12 2.02
CA PRO A 212 -19.15 19.27 3.18
C PRO A 212 -20.37 19.73 3.99
N ALA A 213 -21.18 18.76 4.38
CA ALA A 213 -22.36 18.96 5.22
C ALA A 213 -21.99 19.35 6.67
N LYS A 214 -22.72 20.33 7.23
CA LYS A 214 -22.59 20.77 8.63
C LYS A 214 -23.04 19.67 9.60
N PRO A 215 -22.39 19.53 10.77
CA PRO A 215 -22.80 18.57 11.77
C PRO A 215 -24.11 18.99 12.46
N ARG A 216 -24.98 17.98 12.73
CA ARG A 216 -26.22 18.14 13.50
C ARG A 216 -25.89 18.34 14.99
N PRO A 217 -26.64 19.17 15.71
CA PRO A 217 -26.48 19.34 17.17
C PRO A 217 -26.97 18.09 17.93
N ALA A 218 -26.27 17.81 19.05
CA ALA A 218 -26.59 16.73 19.97
C ALA A 218 -27.94 16.94 20.71
N PRO A 219 -28.64 15.87 21.07
CA PRO A 219 -29.85 15.98 21.89
C PRO A 219 -29.50 16.30 23.35
N THR A 220 -30.25 17.21 23.95
CA THR A 220 -30.21 17.60 25.38
C THR A 220 -30.74 16.46 26.24
N PRO A 221 -30.09 16.10 27.38
CA PRO A 221 -30.64 15.13 28.31
C PRO A 221 -31.76 15.75 29.15
N ALA A 222 -32.79 14.92 29.37
CA ALA A 222 -33.88 15.20 30.34
C ALA A 222 -33.45 14.82 31.75
#